data_b684accc3dc3410a0925cae53e1c1a08
#
_entry.id   b684accc3dc3410a0925cae53e1c1a08
#
_cell.length_a   1.000
_cell.length_b   1.000
_cell.length_c   1.000
_cell.angle_alpha   90.00
_cell.angle_beta   90.00
_cell.angle_gamma   90.00
#
_symmetry.space_group_name_H-M   'P 1'
#
loop_
_entity.id
_entity.type
_entity.pdbx_description
1 polymer ?
#
loop_
_entity_poly.entity_id
_entity_poly.type
_entity_poly.pdbx_seq_one_letter_code
_entity_poly.pdbx_strand_id
1 'polypeptide(L)'
;MRKKLVIVGLILFVLTCLITLAFSTKKEKSTVLGEKVAVVYVDGVITNSSSRGLWGDVGGSESIINQLHKASEDSSVKAIVLRINSPGGSTGATQEVGEEIKKIRAKGKLIYTSMGDVTASGGYWLASCTDKIYANSSTITGSIGVYMPY
;
A
#
# COMPACT_ATOMS: atom_id res chain seq x y z
N MET A 1 -2.72 -33.79 43.65
CA MET A 1 -1.46 -33.30 43.09
C MET A 1 -1.50 -33.17 41.56
N ARG A 2 -1.93 -34.15 40.77
CA ARG A 2 -1.96 -34.11 39.29
C ARG A 2 -2.73 -32.93 38.69
N LYS A 3 -3.93 -32.57 39.23
CA LYS A 3 -4.71 -31.42 38.70
C LYS A 3 -4.00 -30.07 38.86
N LYS A 4 -3.27 -29.85 39.95
CA LYS A 4 -2.48 -28.59 40.16
C LYS A 4 -1.30 -28.49 39.20
N LEU A 5 -0.64 -29.59 38.86
CA LEU A 5 0.44 -29.65 37.87
C LEU A 5 -0.05 -29.34 36.46
N VAL A 6 -1.23 -29.86 36.08
CA VAL A 6 -1.84 -29.57 34.76
C VAL A 6 -2.20 -28.08 34.62
N ILE A 7 -2.77 -27.48 35.68
CA ILE A 7 -3.14 -26.06 35.68
C ILE A 7 -1.87 -25.17 35.55
N VAL A 8 -0.82 -25.49 36.27
CA VAL A 8 0.46 -24.75 36.20
C VAL A 8 1.09 -24.86 34.80
N GLY A 9 1.04 -26.07 34.19
CA GLY A 9 1.51 -26.27 32.81
C GLY A 9 0.72 -25.46 31.79
N LEU A 10 -0.60 -25.38 31.94
CA LEU A 10 -1.48 -24.60 31.07
C LEU A 10 -1.21 -23.07 31.18
N ILE A 11 -1.00 -22.59 32.41
CA ILE A 11 -0.66 -21.18 32.67
C ILE A 11 0.71 -20.83 32.04
N LEU A 12 1.72 -21.68 32.21
CA LEU A 12 3.04 -21.49 31.59
C LEU A 12 2.96 -21.50 30.06
N PHE A 13 2.16 -22.39 29.47
CA PHE A 13 1.95 -22.43 28.01
C PHE A 13 1.27 -21.16 27.48
N VAL A 14 0.22 -20.67 28.17
CA VAL A 14 -0.44 -19.42 27.80
C VAL A 14 0.50 -18.23 27.93
N LEU A 15 1.31 -18.19 29.00
CA LEU A 15 2.29 -17.13 29.21
C LEU A 15 3.37 -17.10 28.11
N THR A 16 3.87 -18.27 27.71
CA THR A 16 4.85 -18.37 26.61
C THR A 16 4.24 -17.94 25.26
N CYS A 17 2.99 -18.33 24.98
CA CYS A 17 2.27 -17.85 23.79
C CYS A 17 2.06 -16.33 23.79
N LEU A 18 1.71 -15.73 24.93
CA LEU A 18 1.55 -14.28 25.05
C LEU A 18 2.89 -13.54 24.87
N ILE A 19 3.98 -14.08 25.42
CA ILE A 19 5.31 -13.51 25.25
C ILE A 19 5.76 -13.60 23.79
N THR A 20 5.58 -14.75 23.13
CA THR A 20 5.94 -14.89 21.71
C THR A 20 5.09 -13.99 20.80
N LEU A 21 3.78 -13.80 21.09
CA LEU A 21 2.95 -12.84 20.40
C LEU A 21 3.43 -11.40 20.59
N ALA A 22 3.78 -11.00 21.80
CA ALA A 22 4.30 -9.66 22.11
C ALA A 22 5.63 -9.36 21.43
N PHE A 23 6.51 -10.35 21.28
CA PHE A 23 7.77 -10.22 20.54
C PHE A 23 7.57 -10.23 19.03
N SER A 24 6.55 -10.96 18.52
CA SER A 24 6.24 -11.03 17.08
C SER A 24 5.66 -9.73 16.52
N THR A 25 5.09 -8.86 17.37
CA THR A 25 4.52 -7.57 16.94
C THR A 25 5.53 -6.42 16.92
N LYS A 26 6.77 -6.64 17.36
CA LYS A 26 7.84 -5.66 17.21
C LYS A 26 8.33 -5.64 15.78
N LYS A 27 7.57 -4.92 14.92
CA LYS A 27 8.00 -4.54 13.59
C LYS A 27 9.30 -3.76 13.75
N GLU A 28 10.43 -4.35 13.37
CA GLU A 28 11.72 -3.66 13.36
C GLU A 28 11.54 -2.36 12.57
N LYS A 29 11.59 -1.24 13.27
CA LYS A 29 11.85 0.04 12.61
C LYS A 29 13.31 -0.05 12.14
N SER A 30 13.49 -0.44 10.89
CA SER A 30 14.77 -0.27 10.21
C SER A 30 15.12 1.22 10.28
N THR A 31 15.96 1.60 11.22
CA THR A 31 16.59 2.92 11.28
C THR A 31 17.68 2.94 10.22
N VAL A 32 17.29 2.98 8.97
CA VAL A 32 18.21 3.33 7.90
C VAL A 32 18.49 4.83 8.07
N LEU A 33 19.63 5.14 8.65
CA LEU A 33 20.18 6.50 8.67
C LEU A 33 20.58 6.85 7.24
N GLY A 34 19.79 7.70 6.57
CA GLY A 34 20.08 8.17 5.22
C GLY A 34 18.83 8.54 4.44
N GLU A 35 19.02 9.02 3.23
CA GLU A 35 17.96 9.33 2.28
C GLU A 35 17.25 8.06 1.83
N LYS A 36 15.93 8.08 1.79
CA LYS A 36 15.08 6.92 1.49
C LYS A 36 14.24 7.17 0.24
N VAL A 37 13.89 6.08 -0.41
CA VAL A 37 12.83 6.04 -1.41
C VAL A 37 11.70 5.19 -0.83
N ALA A 38 10.49 5.73 -0.77
CA ALA A 38 9.33 4.97 -0.34
C ALA A 38 8.69 4.26 -1.54
N VAL A 39 8.22 3.04 -1.34
CA VAL A 39 7.42 2.32 -2.34
C VAL A 39 6.00 2.21 -1.81
N VAL A 40 5.05 2.74 -2.60
CA VAL A 40 3.62 2.63 -2.35
C VAL A 40 3.03 1.69 -3.40
N TYR A 41 2.31 0.67 -2.95
CA TYR A 41 1.73 -0.35 -3.82
C TYR A 41 0.28 -0.02 -4.15
N VAL A 42 -0.08 -0.18 -5.43
CA VAL A 42 -1.45 -0.14 -5.95
C VAL A 42 -1.71 -1.46 -6.63
N ASP A 43 -2.21 -2.43 -5.88
CA ASP A 43 -2.42 -3.79 -6.36
C ASP A 43 -3.91 -4.12 -6.46
N GLY A 44 -4.30 -4.80 -7.54
CA GLY A 44 -5.66 -5.26 -7.78
C GLY A 44 -6.63 -4.13 -8.17
N VAL A 45 -7.92 -4.36 -7.97
CA VAL A 45 -8.98 -3.42 -8.36
C VAL A 45 -9.02 -2.23 -7.39
N ILE A 46 -9.02 -1.01 -7.93
CA ILE A 46 -9.12 0.22 -7.14
C ILE A 46 -10.57 0.43 -6.72
N THR A 47 -10.82 0.42 -5.40
CA THR A 47 -12.16 0.58 -4.82
C THR A 47 -12.15 1.60 -3.67
N ASN A 48 -13.31 2.12 -3.30
CA ASN A 48 -13.44 2.99 -2.11
C ASN A 48 -13.44 2.20 -0.81
N SER A 49 -13.71 0.90 -0.87
CA SER A 49 -13.76 0.06 0.32
C SER A 49 -12.38 -0.52 0.63
N SER A 50 -11.87 -0.22 1.81
CA SER A 50 -10.79 -0.99 2.41
C SER A 50 -11.35 -2.36 2.80
N SER A 51 -11.01 -3.42 2.08
CA SER A 51 -11.23 -4.76 2.59
C SER A 51 -10.20 -5.02 3.69
N ARG A 52 -10.63 -4.92 4.95
CA ARG A 52 -9.84 -5.37 6.09
C ARG A 52 -9.69 -6.88 6.01
N GLY A 53 -8.65 -7.35 5.37
CA GLY A 53 -8.22 -8.73 5.47
C GLY A 53 -7.48 -8.97 6.78
N LEU A 54 -7.42 -10.24 7.23
CA LEU A 54 -6.62 -10.66 8.40
C LEU A 54 -5.13 -10.24 8.32
N TRP A 55 -4.66 -9.85 7.14
CA TRP A 55 -3.26 -9.52 6.80
C TRP A 55 -3.05 -8.04 6.44
N GLY A 56 -4.01 -7.16 6.72
CA GLY A 56 -3.94 -5.72 6.45
C GLY A 56 -4.91 -5.23 5.39
N ASP A 57 -5.00 -3.92 5.25
CA ASP A 57 -5.84 -3.27 4.25
C ASP A 57 -5.21 -3.42 2.86
N VAL A 58 -5.90 -4.10 1.95
CA VAL A 58 -5.45 -4.29 0.56
C VAL A 58 -6.40 -3.55 -0.38
N GLY A 59 -5.86 -2.69 -1.23
CA GLY A 59 -6.49 -2.20 -2.45
C GLY A 59 -7.49 -1.05 -2.36
N GLY A 60 -7.84 -0.54 -1.17
CA GLY A 60 -8.74 0.61 -1.04
C GLY A 60 -8.04 1.94 -1.28
N SER A 61 -8.75 2.94 -1.86
CA SER A 61 -8.23 4.30 -2.08
C SER A 61 -7.68 4.92 -0.79
N GLU A 62 -8.39 4.74 0.33
CA GLU A 62 -7.99 5.24 1.65
C GLU A 62 -6.63 4.67 2.10
N SER A 63 -6.39 3.36 1.90
CA SER A 63 -5.12 2.73 2.24
C SER A 63 -3.96 3.30 1.42
N ILE A 64 -4.19 3.51 0.11
CA ILE A 64 -3.19 4.09 -0.80
C ILE A 64 -2.88 5.54 -0.38
N ILE A 65 -3.91 6.34 -0.10
CA ILE A 65 -3.78 7.73 0.34
C ILE A 65 -3.00 7.81 1.65
N ASN A 66 -3.32 6.97 2.63
CA ASN A 66 -2.62 6.91 3.91
C ASN A 66 -1.12 6.57 3.75
N GLN A 67 -0.79 5.65 2.83
CA GLN A 67 0.60 5.32 2.52
C GLN A 67 1.32 6.51 1.84
N LEU A 68 0.66 7.19 0.90
CA LEU A 68 1.18 8.39 0.24
C LEU A 68 1.45 9.52 1.24
N HIS A 69 0.52 9.80 2.16
CA HIS A 69 0.69 10.80 3.21
C HIS A 69 1.89 10.46 4.08
N LYS A 70 1.94 9.24 4.62
CA LYS A 70 3.04 8.78 5.47
C LYS A 70 4.40 8.90 4.78
N ALA A 71 4.47 8.57 3.49
CA ALA A 71 5.71 8.71 2.72
C ALA A 71 6.05 10.17 2.43
N SER A 72 5.05 11.02 2.19
CA SER A 72 5.26 12.44 1.87
C SER A 72 5.69 13.26 3.08
N GLU A 73 5.21 12.92 4.28
CA GLU A 73 5.51 13.61 5.54
C GLU A 73 6.87 13.23 6.12
N ASP A 74 7.43 12.08 5.75
CA ASP A 74 8.77 11.69 6.18
C ASP A 74 9.83 12.49 5.42
N SER A 75 10.54 13.37 6.12
CA SER A 75 11.60 14.20 5.55
C SER A 75 12.81 13.41 5.03
N SER A 76 13.00 12.18 5.51
CA SER A 76 14.05 11.27 5.03
C SER A 76 13.69 10.64 3.68
N VAL A 77 12.40 10.62 3.29
CA VAL A 77 11.93 10.12 2.00
C VAL A 77 12.11 11.20 0.94
N LYS A 78 13.01 10.99 -0.01
CA LYS A 78 13.31 11.94 -1.10
C LYS A 78 12.44 11.76 -2.33
N ALA A 79 11.98 10.56 -2.56
CA ALA A 79 11.06 10.24 -3.65
C ALA A 79 10.12 9.10 -3.27
N ILE A 80 8.98 9.04 -3.94
CA ILE A 80 8.00 7.96 -3.83
C ILE A 80 7.98 7.20 -5.16
N VAL A 81 8.03 5.89 -5.11
CA VAL A 81 7.75 5.01 -6.25
C VAL A 81 6.36 4.43 -6.06
N LEU A 82 5.45 4.78 -6.96
CA LEU A 82 4.13 4.20 -7.04
C LEU A 82 4.22 2.91 -7.88
N ARG A 83 4.24 1.76 -7.22
CA ARG A 83 4.25 0.45 -7.89
C ARG A 83 2.81 0.04 -8.18
N ILE A 84 2.43 0.04 -9.46
CA ILE A 84 1.05 -0.21 -9.88
C ILE A 84 0.97 -1.56 -10.59
N ASN A 85 0.12 -2.46 -10.09
CA ASN A 85 -0.29 -3.70 -10.73
C ASN A 85 -1.82 -3.83 -10.64
N SER A 86 -2.54 -3.05 -11.46
CA SER A 86 -3.97 -2.84 -11.34
C SER A 86 -4.64 -2.74 -12.70
N PRO A 87 -5.79 -3.41 -12.92
CA PRO A 87 -6.62 -3.22 -14.09
C PRO A 87 -7.44 -1.90 -14.06
N GLY A 88 -7.33 -1.12 -12.98
CA GLY A 88 -8.16 0.04 -12.70
C GLY A 88 -9.27 -0.28 -11.69
N GLY A 89 -10.39 0.45 -11.77
CA GLY A 89 -11.50 0.26 -10.85
C GLY A 89 -12.46 1.45 -10.81
N SER A 90 -12.98 1.75 -9.63
CA SER A 90 -13.92 2.86 -9.40
C SER A 90 -13.29 4.20 -9.80
N THR A 91 -14.02 4.98 -10.59
CA THR A 91 -13.58 6.31 -11.04
C THR A 91 -13.42 7.28 -9.87
N GLY A 92 -14.35 7.26 -8.91
CA GLY A 92 -14.27 8.09 -7.71
C GLY A 92 -13.02 7.78 -6.87
N ALA A 93 -12.82 6.50 -6.54
CA ALA A 93 -11.65 6.05 -5.78
C ALA A 93 -10.33 6.42 -6.48
N THR A 94 -10.28 6.22 -7.79
CA THR A 94 -9.12 6.58 -8.62
C THR A 94 -8.87 8.08 -8.60
N GLN A 95 -9.92 8.90 -8.71
CA GLN A 95 -9.80 10.35 -8.68
C GLN A 95 -9.28 10.84 -7.33
N GLU A 96 -9.78 10.32 -6.22
CA GLU A 96 -9.31 10.69 -4.87
C GLU A 96 -7.80 10.46 -4.72
N VAL A 97 -7.31 9.28 -5.11
CA VAL A 97 -5.88 8.95 -5.07
C VAL A 97 -5.08 9.87 -5.99
N GLY A 98 -5.56 10.11 -7.21
CA GLY A 98 -4.85 10.94 -8.18
C GLY A 98 -4.76 12.41 -7.76
N GLU A 99 -5.82 12.96 -7.15
CA GLU A 99 -5.77 14.32 -6.61
C GLU A 99 -4.75 14.42 -5.47
N GLU A 100 -4.63 13.39 -4.65
CA GLU A 100 -3.64 13.37 -3.58
C GLU A 100 -2.20 13.27 -4.12
N ILE A 101 -1.97 12.46 -5.15
CA ILE A 101 -0.69 12.43 -5.87
C ILE A 101 -0.32 13.84 -6.37
N LYS A 102 -1.25 14.54 -7.02
CA LYS A 102 -1.01 15.91 -7.53
C LYS A 102 -0.68 16.90 -6.41
N LYS A 103 -1.40 16.84 -5.28
CA LYS A 103 -1.14 17.70 -4.11
C LYS A 103 0.25 17.47 -3.52
N ILE A 104 0.67 16.21 -3.39
CA ILE A 104 1.98 15.84 -2.86
C ILE A 104 3.08 16.32 -3.81
N ARG A 105 2.91 16.17 -5.12
CA ARG A 105 3.83 16.68 -6.14
C ARG A 105 3.93 18.22 -6.10
N ALA A 106 2.80 18.89 -5.95
CA ALA A 106 2.78 20.36 -5.83
C ALA A 106 3.57 20.89 -4.62
N LYS A 107 3.75 20.05 -3.58
CA LYS A 107 4.61 20.33 -2.43
C LYS A 107 6.09 20.00 -2.69
N GLY A 108 6.46 19.59 -3.90
CA GLY A 108 7.84 19.32 -4.31
C GLY A 108 8.34 17.89 -4.07
N LYS A 109 7.47 16.96 -3.61
CA LYS A 109 7.87 15.56 -3.47
C LYS A 109 7.80 14.86 -4.83
N LEU A 110 8.90 14.26 -5.27
CA LEU A 110 8.96 13.50 -6.52
C LEU A 110 8.19 12.19 -6.39
N ILE A 111 7.35 11.89 -7.37
CA ILE A 111 6.60 10.63 -7.45
C ILE A 111 6.80 10.01 -8.83
N TYR A 112 7.33 8.79 -8.85
CA TYR A 112 7.56 8.02 -10.07
C TYR A 112 6.66 6.80 -10.11
N THR A 113 6.13 6.44 -11.28
CA THR A 113 5.41 5.18 -11.44
C THR A 113 6.32 4.07 -11.95
N SER A 114 6.21 2.90 -11.34
CA SER A 114 6.73 1.63 -11.84
C SER A 114 5.56 0.70 -12.13
N MET A 115 5.30 0.44 -13.42
CA MET A 115 4.21 -0.45 -13.85
C MET A 115 4.57 -1.92 -13.61
N GLY A 116 3.58 -2.70 -13.13
CA GLY A 116 3.63 -4.15 -13.03
C GLY A 116 3.25 -4.84 -14.33
N ASP A 117 2.64 -6.01 -14.20
CA ASP A 117 2.14 -6.77 -15.35
C ASP A 117 0.97 -6.06 -16.02
N VAL A 118 0.09 -5.46 -15.20
CA VAL A 118 -1.07 -4.69 -15.65
C VAL A 118 -1.08 -3.32 -14.98
N THR A 119 -1.19 -2.27 -15.77
CA THR A 119 -1.44 -0.90 -15.29
C THR A 119 -2.36 -0.23 -16.29
N ALA A 120 -3.67 -0.45 -16.11
CA ALA A 120 -4.69 -0.08 -17.11
C ALA A 120 -5.81 0.75 -16.49
N SER A 121 -6.58 1.45 -17.34
CA SER A 121 -7.73 2.26 -16.93
C SER A 121 -7.41 3.21 -15.78
N GLY A 122 -8.08 3.12 -14.65
CA GLY A 122 -7.78 3.90 -13.45
C GLY A 122 -6.32 3.78 -12.98
N GLY A 123 -5.69 2.59 -13.12
CA GLY A 123 -4.27 2.41 -12.82
C GLY A 123 -3.37 3.24 -13.75
N TYR A 124 -3.67 3.28 -15.04
CA TYR A 124 -2.95 4.15 -15.99
C TYR A 124 -3.19 5.64 -15.69
N TRP A 125 -4.43 6.00 -15.32
CA TRP A 125 -4.74 7.38 -14.95
C TRP A 125 -3.92 7.83 -13.72
N LEU A 126 -3.77 6.98 -12.68
CA LEU A 126 -2.88 7.28 -11.56
C LEU A 126 -1.43 7.44 -12.01
N ALA A 127 -0.94 6.56 -12.89
CA ALA A 127 0.40 6.67 -13.45
C ALA A 127 0.62 8.01 -14.14
N SER A 128 -0.38 8.50 -14.90
CA SER A 128 -0.32 9.79 -15.60
C SER A 128 -0.26 11.01 -14.66
N CYS A 129 -0.65 10.85 -13.39
CA CYS A 129 -0.55 11.89 -12.37
C CYS A 129 0.87 12.02 -11.78
N THR A 130 1.80 11.11 -12.10
CA THR A 130 3.18 11.09 -11.55
C THR A 130 4.17 11.85 -12.43
N ASP A 131 5.42 12.04 -11.94
CA ASP A 131 6.43 12.80 -12.67
C ASP A 131 7.01 12.02 -13.85
N LYS A 132 7.12 10.70 -13.74
CA LYS A 132 7.65 9.84 -14.80
C LYS A 132 7.14 8.42 -14.65
N ILE A 133 6.91 7.75 -15.76
CA ILE A 133 6.41 6.39 -15.84
C ILE A 133 7.51 5.47 -16.39
N TYR A 134 7.70 4.33 -15.70
CA TYR A 134 8.56 3.23 -16.14
C TYR A 134 7.68 1.99 -16.32
N ALA A 135 7.75 1.39 -17.50
CA ALA A 135 7.02 0.19 -17.85
C ALA A 135 7.95 -0.85 -18.47
N ASN A 136 7.64 -2.12 -18.29
CA ASN A 136 8.27 -3.20 -19.05
C ASN A 136 7.61 -3.28 -20.45
N SER A 137 8.33 -3.81 -21.42
CA SER A 137 7.79 -4.01 -22.78
C SER A 137 6.57 -4.93 -22.84
N SER A 138 6.42 -5.80 -21.84
CA SER A 138 5.31 -6.75 -21.70
C SER A 138 4.16 -6.25 -20.82
N THR A 139 4.26 -5.05 -20.25
CA THR A 139 3.21 -4.48 -19.41
C THR A 139 1.94 -4.24 -20.23
N ILE A 140 0.82 -4.76 -19.75
CA ILE A 140 -0.51 -4.44 -20.29
C ILE A 140 -0.95 -3.10 -19.73
N THR A 141 -1.15 -2.12 -20.62
CA THR A 141 -1.52 -0.76 -20.23
C THR A 141 -2.56 -0.14 -21.17
N GLY A 142 -2.96 1.10 -20.91
CA GLY A 142 -4.01 1.75 -21.68
C GLY A 142 -5.40 1.54 -21.08
N SER A 143 -6.37 1.03 -21.88
CA SER A 143 -7.78 0.92 -21.46
C SER A 143 -8.34 2.26 -20.96
N ILE A 144 -8.11 3.32 -21.77
CA ILE A 144 -8.48 4.69 -21.43
C ILE A 144 -9.97 4.87 -21.75
N GLY A 145 -10.80 4.84 -20.71
CA GLY A 145 -12.23 5.00 -20.85
C GLY A 145 -12.99 4.68 -19.56
N VAL A 146 -14.25 5.08 -19.54
CA VAL A 146 -15.21 4.74 -18.48
C VAL A 146 -16.31 3.90 -19.09
N TYR A 147 -16.57 2.74 -18.52
CA TYR A 147 -17.64 1.85 -18.94
C TYR A 147 -18.69 1.74 -17.84
N MET A 148 -19.95 1.90 -18.22
CA MET A 148 -21.09 1.68 -17.33
C MET A 148 -22.06 0.71 -18.02
N PRO A 149 -22.22 -0.52 -17.49
CA PRO A 149 -23.25 -1.42 -17.99
C PRO A 149 -24.64 -0.90 -17.60
N TYR A 150 -25.62 -0.97 -18.52
CA TYR A 150 -27.04 -0.74 -18.25
C TYR A 150 -27.80 -2.06 -18.26
#